data_0310fa13a0c4f28709ff0aaca7ea6357
#
_entry.id   0310fa13a0c4f28709ff0aaca7ea6357
#
_cell.length_a   1.000
_cell.length_b   1.000
_cell.length_c   1.000
_cell.angle_alpha   90.00
_cell.angle_beta   90.00
_cell.angle_gamma   90.00
#
_symmetry.space_group_name_H-M   'P 1'
#
loop_
_entity.id
_entity.type
_entity.pdbx_description
1 polymer ?
#
loop_
_entity_poly.entity_id
_entity_poly.type
_entity_poly.pdbx_seq_one_letter_code
_entity_poly.pdbx_strand_id
1 'polypeptide(L)'
;METFNSDPKPGRIVLPLVLIGMIATTYTFVNRVAENNNLEITSPAVVEDEEVSEEVTDETTTTTTTTTLPDNYVAYLEEITAEKIQATELGKKVLEANENWDEKTVTYQEAKVEFRDFIDDAEQFVTTVSEPGPPNEFANLVTSHEELKTLVNLIYEDTVELLAGLESSDTGEQRAAALDAFNRDLDLFINKIEEIVAAATSS
;
A
#
# COMPACT_ATOMS: atom_id res chain seq x y z
N MET A 1 -55.60 6.68 -5.77
CA MET A 1 -54.90 5.40 -5.43
C MET A 1 -53.64 5.38 -6.27
N GLU A 2 -52.55 5.80 -5.67
CA GLU A 2 -51.25 5.75 -6.34
C GLU A 2 -50.61 4.38 -6.05
N THR A 3 -50.33 3.62 -7.10
CA THR A 3 -49.66 2.34 -7.00
C THR A 3 -48.16 2.60 -6.85
N PHE A 4 -47.64 2.35 -5.65
CA PHE A 4 -46.19 2.30 -5.41
C PHE A 4 -45.57 1.17 -6.24
N ASN A 5 -44.76 1.54 -7.22
CA ASN A 5 -43.95 0.61 -8.00
C ASN A 5 -42.78 0.13 -7.12
N SER A 6 -42.84 -1.11 -6.60
CA SER A 6 -41.85 -1.74 -5.72
C SER A 6 -40.90 -2.65 -6.47
N ASP A 7 -40.49 -2.30 -7.68
CA ASP A 7 -39.43 -3.06 -8.37
C ASP A 7 -38.07 -2.82 -7.68
N PRO A 8 -37.42 -3.85 -7.15
CA PRO A 8 -36.10 -3.72 -6.53
C PRO A 8 -35.09 -3.37 -7.60
N LYS A 9 -34.52 -2.15 -7.51
CA LYS A 9 -33.44 -1.72 -8.40
C LYS A 9 -32.25 -2.70 -8.26
N PRO A 10 -31.82 -3.38 -9.32
CA PRO A 10 -30.80 -4.44 -9.23
C PRO A 10 -29.47 -3.96 -8.62
N GLY A 11 -29.14 -2.69 -8.70
CA GLY A 11 -27.94 -2.11 -8.10
C GLY A 11 -27.90 -2.15 -6.57
N ARG A 12 -29.06 -2.26 -5.88
CA ARG A 12 -29.09 -2.33 -4.40
C ARG A 12 -28.63 -3.67 -3.82
N ILE A 13 -28.61 -4.71 -4.65
CA ILE A 13 -28.20 -6.06 -4.21
C ILE A 13 -26.77 -6.37 -4.69
N VAL A 14 -26.36 -5.82 -5.84
CA VAL A 14 -25.04 -6.10 -6.44
C VAL A 14 -23.93 -5.38 -5.67
N LEU A 15 -24.15 -4.15 -5.22
CA LEU A 15 -23.14 -3.35 -4.52
C LEU A 15 -22.66 -4.01 -3.20
N PRO A 16 -23.56 -4.42 -2.27
CA PRO A 16 -23.12 -5.10 -1.05
C PRO A 16 -22.47 -6.45 -1.30
N LEU A 17 -22.83 -7.15 -2.39
CA LEU A 17 -22.25 -8.45 -2.74
C LEU A 17 -20.81 -8.32 -3.25
N VAL A 18 -20.51 -7.27 -4.01
CA VAL A 18 -19.16 -6.92 -4.46
C VAL A 18 -18.29 -6.50 -3.26
N LEU A 19 -18.83 -5.69 -2.34
CA LEU A 19 -18.13 -5.25 -1.15
C LEU A 19 -17.76 -6.43 -0.22
N ILE A 20 -18.69 -7.39 -0.02
CA ILE A 20 -18.43 -8.61 0.74
C ILE A 20 -17.37 -9.48 0.04
N GLY A 21 -17.36 -9.53 -1.29
CA GLY A 21 -16.36 -10.25 -2.07
C GLY A 21 -14.95 -9.64 -1.89
N MET A 22 -14.82 -8.32 -1.89
CA MET A 22 -13.55 -7.64 -1.66
C MET A 22 -13.01 -7.85 -0.24
N ILE A 23 -13.87 -7.73 0.77
CA ILE A 23 -13.48 -7.98 2.17
C ILE A 23 -13.03 -9.43 2.37
N ALA A 24 -13.72 -10.40 1.76
CA ALA A 24 -13.36 -11.81 1.86
C ALA A 24 -12.01 -12.13 1.20
N THR A 25 -11.70 -11.52 0.06
CA THR A 25 -10.40 -11.72 -0.61
C THR A 25 -9.25 -11.09 0.18
N THR A 26 -9.45 -9.90 0.75
CA THR A 26 -8.44 -9.25 1.59
C THR A 26 -8.18 -10.04 2.88
N TYR A 27 -9.23 -10.56 3.52
CA TYR A 27 -9.12 -11.36 4.74
C TYR A 27 -8.37 -12.68 4.51
N THR A 28 -8.64 -13.36 3.39
CA THR A 28 -7.93 -14.61 3.05
C THR A 28 -6.47 -14.37 2.70
N PHE A 29 -6.12 -13.23 2.12
CA PHE A 29 -4.74 -12.87 1.81
C PHE A 29 -3.96 -12.55 3.08
N VAL A 30 -4.51 -11.74 3.98
CA VAL A 30 -3.87 -11.40 5.28
C VAL A 30 -3.67 -12.64 6.15
N ASN A 31 -4.64 -13.57 6.21
CA ASN A 31 -4.47 -14.83 6.97
C ASN A 31 -3.38 -15.73 6.37
N ARG A 32 -3.26 -15.78 5.03
CA ARG A 32 -2.24 -16.59 4.36
C ARG A 32 -0.83 -16.06 4.58
N VAL A 33 -0.67 -14.73 4.66
CA VAL A 33 0.61 -14.10 5.00
C VAL A 33 0.95 -14.32 6.47
N ALA A 34 -0.02 -14.27 7.38
CA ALA A 34 0.19 -14.53 8.80
C ALA A 34 0.56 -15.99 9.11
N GLU A 35 0.01 -16.96 8.35
CA GLU A 35 0.37 -18.39 8.52
C GLU A 35 1.76 -18.72 7.99
N ASN A 36 2.25 -18.02 6.96
CA ASN A 36 3.60 -18.24 6.42
C ASN A 36 4.71 -17.64 7.28
N ASN A 37 4.39 -16.73 8.21
CA ASN A 37 5.38 -16.13 9.13
C ASN A 37 5.62 -16.93 10.42
N ASN A 38 4.97 -18.09 10.61
CA ASN A 38 5.23 -19.02 11.70
C ASN A 38 6.31 -20.06 11.30
N LEU A 39 7.48 -19.60 10.89
CA LEU A 39 8.66 -20.45 10.84
C LEU A 39 9.23 -20.57 12.26
N GLU A 40 9.03 -21.75 12.84
CA GLU A 40 9.64 -22.14 14.11
C GLU A 40 11.16 -21.95 14.06
N ILE A 41 11.66 -21.07 14.94
CA ILE A 41 13.09 -20.98 15.24
C ILE A 41 13.43 -22.20 16.09
N THR A 42 13.84 -23.30 15.46
CA THR A 42 14.47 -24.42 16.16
C THR A 42 15.90 -24.02 16.54
N SER A 43 16.10 -23.75 17.82
CA SER A 43 17.43 -23.64 18.44
C SER A 43 18.24 -24.91 18.20
N PRO A 44 19.51 -24.83 17.81
CA PRO A 44 20.35 -25.99 17.73
C PRO A 44 20.75 -26.41 19.14
N ALA A 45 20.50 -27.69 19.48
CA ALA A 45 20.98 -28.33 20.67
C ALA A 45 22.49 -28.55 20.57
N VAL A 46 23.19 -28.17 21.65
CA VAL A 46 24.59 -28.50 21.91
C VAL A 46 24.71 -30.02 22.11
N VAL A 47 25.60 -30.67 21.37
CA VAL A 47 26.08 -32.01 21.68
C VAL A 47 27.59 -31.98 21.78
N GLU A 48 28.07 -32.41 22.96
CA GLU A 48 29.49 -32.60 23.31
C GLU A 48 30.16 -33.73 22.52
N ASP A 49 31.48 -33.56 22.37
CA ASP A 49 32.58 -34.44 22.01
C ASP A 49 32.37 -35.96 21.95
N GLU A 50 32.85 -36.56 20.87
CA GLU A 50 33.77 -37.73 20.95
C GLU A 50 34.63 -37.86 19.66
N GLU A 51 35.90 -38.22 19.90
CA GLU A 51 37.04 -38.29 19.00
C GLU A 51 37.00 -39.41 17.93
N VAL A 52 37.85 -39.17 16.89
CA VAL A 52 38.64 -40.15 16.09
C VAL A 52 38.03 -40.65 14.78
N SER A 53 38.55 -40.19 13.67
CA SER A 53 39.43 -40.92 12.72
C SER A 53 39.50 -40.22 11.36
N GLU A 54 40.74 -40.10 10.87
CA GLU A 54 41.10 -39.54 9.57
C GLU A 54 40.49 -40.33 8.39
N GLU A 55 39.78 -39.61 7.50
CA GLU A 55 39.72 -39.99 6.09
C GLU A 55 39.59 -38.71 5.25
N VAL A 56 40.63 -38.48 4.43
CA VAL A 56 40.73 -37.33 3.54
C VAL A 56 39.70 -37.48 2.42
N THR A 57 38.61 -36.74 2.50
CA THR A 57 37.70 -36.54 1.39
C THR A 57 37.70 -35.07 1.06
N ASP A 58 38.00 -34.77 -0.21
CA ASP A 58 38.06 -33.45 -0.81
C ASP A 58 36.68 -32.78 -0.71
N GLU A 59 36.38 -32.13 0.42
CA GLU A 59 35.15 -31.36 0.62
C GLU A 59 35.29 -30.00 -0.09
N THR A 60 34.61 -29.89 -1.20
CA THR A 60 34.26 -28.59 -1.82
C THR A 60 33.42 -27.82 -0.79
N THR A 61 34.07 -27.02 0.03
CA THR A 61 33.43 -26.13 0.98
C THR A 61 32.67 -25.06 0.18
N THR A 62 31.40 -25.28 -0.08
CA THR A 62 30.50 -24.27 -0.58
C THR A 62 30.30 -23.25 0.53
N THR A 63 31.13 -22.21 0.54
CA THR A 63 30.96 -21.08 1.44
C THR A 63 29.71 -20.33 0.99
N THR A 64 28.57 -20.59 1.63
CA THR A 64 27.36 -19.77 1.45
C THR A 64 27.66 -18.43 2.10
N THR A 65 28.11 -17.46 1.28
CA THR A 65 28.26 -16.08 1.74
C THR A 65 26.86 -15.51 1.91
N THR A 66 26.37 -15.46 3.13
CA THR A 66 25.16 -14.70 3.46
C THR A 66 25.51 -13.23 3.28
N THR A 67 25.15 -12.65 2.15
CA THR A 67 25.34 -11.23 1.88
C THR A 67 24.30 -10.47 2.71
N THR A 68 24.74 -9.93 3.86
CA THR A 68 23.89 -9.02 4.64
C THR A 68 23.80 -7.70 3.89
N LEU A 69 22.57 -7.20 3.68
CA LEU A 69 22.35 -5.87 3.06
C LEU A 69 23.05 -4.79 3.91
N PRO A 70 23.61 -3.74 3.28
CA PRO A 70 24.15 -2.59 4.01
C PRO A 70 23.10 -1.91 4.87
N ASP A 71 23.50 -1.37 6.03
CA ASP A 71 22.58 -0.76 7.00
C ASP A 71 21.77 0.42 6.40
N ASN A 72 22.39 1.24 5.52
CA ASN A 72 21.71 2.34 4.84
C ASN A 72 20.68 1.84 3.81
N TYR A 73 20.91 0.67 3.22
CA TYR A 73 19.92 0.03 2.35
C TYR A 73 18.71 -0.45 3.16
N VAL A 74 18.97 -1.10 4.31
CA VAL A 74 17.92 -1.56 5.21
C VAL A 74 17.09 -0.37 5.74
N ALA A 75 17.75 0.70 6.16
CA ALA A 75 17.08 1.91 6.63
C ALA A 75 16.13 2.51 5.56
N TYR A 76 16.56 2.55 4.31
CA TYR A 76 15.69 3.01 3.21
C TYR A 76 14.48 2.08 3.00
N LEU A 77 14.65 0.76 3.10
CA LEU A 77 13.51 -0.18 3.00
C LEU A 77 12.51 -0.01 4.14
N GLU A 78 12.97 0.30 5.35
CA GLU A 78 12.12 0.61 6.49
C GLU A 78 11.33 1.90 6.26
N GLU A 79 11.98 2.93 5.71
CA GLU A 79 11.38 4.22 5.37
C GLU A 79 10.24 4.05 4.35
N ILE A 80 10.49 3.43 3.19
CA ILE A 80 9.45 3.23 2.17
C ILE A 80 8.32 2.30 2.66
N THR A 81 8.63 1.39 3.59
CA THR A 81 7.59 0.56 4.24
C THR A 81 6.68 1.41 5.14
N ALA A 82 7.23 2.41 5.83
CA ALA A 82 6.45 3.38 6.60
C ALA A 82 5.60 4.27 5.67
N GLU A 83 6.15 4.69 4.54
CA GLU A 83 5.41 5.43 3.50
C GLU A 83 4.23 4.63 2.93
N LYS A 84 4.39 3.32 2.72
CA LYS A 84 3.28 2.44 2.34
C LYS A 84 2.14 2.48 3.36
N ILE A 85 2.46 2.50 4.66
CA ILE A 85 1.46 2.61 5.72
C ILE A 85 0.73 3.96 5.63
N GLN A 86 1.47 5.05 5.44
CA GLN A 86 0.89 6.40 5.27
C GLN A 86 -0.03 6.47 4.04
N ALA A 87 0.39 5.91 2.91
CA ALA A 87 -0.41 5.80 1.70
C ALA A 87 -1.73 5.05 1.95
N THR A 88 -1.67 3.93 2.66
CA THR A 88 -2.85 3.13 3.01
C THR A 88 -3.82 3.92 3.91
N GLU A 89 -3.31 4.66 4.88
CA GLU A 89 -4.14 5.50 5.76
C GLU A 89 -4.77 6.69 5.02
N LEU A 90 -4.03 7.33 4.10
CA LEU A 90 -4.58 8.37 3.23
C LEU A 90 -5.70 7.79 2.36
N GLY A 91 -5.49 6.64 1.74
CA GLY A 91 -6.50 5.96 0.93
C GLY A 91 -7.78 5.68 1.71
N LYS A 92 -7.65 5.20 2.94
CA LYS A 92 -8.79 4.96 3.83
C LYS A 92 -9.57 6.23 4.14
N LYS A 93 -8.89 7.33 4.48
CA LYS A 93 -9.52 8.64 4.74
C LYS A 93 -10.30 9.14 3.51
N VAL A 94 -9.70 9.07 2.34
CA VAL A 94 -10.32 9.51 1.09
C VAL A 94 -11.57 8.69 0.77
N LEU A 95 -11.51 7.37 0.91
CA LEU A 95 -12.65 6.48 0.68
C LEU A 95 -13.78 6.77 1.66
N GLU A 96 -13.48 6.91 2.95
CA GLU A 96 -14.46 7.19 4.01
C GLU A 96 -15.16 8.54 3.78
N ALA A 97 -14.42 9.59 3.43
CA ALA A 97 -14.98 10.90 3.13
C ALA A 97 -15.91 10.86 1.91
N ASN A 98 -15.53 10.12 0.84
CA ASN A 98 -16.38 9.93 -0.33
C ASN A 98 -17.65 9.14 -0.02
N GLU A 99 -17.55 8.08 0.80
CA GLU A 99 -18.69 7.28 1.24
C GLU A 99 -19.66 8.13 2.09
N ASN A 100 -19.15 8.89 3.06
CA ASN A 100 -19.92 9.81 3.89
C ASN A 100 -20.71 10.82 3.05
N TRP A 101 -20.07 11.37 2.01
CA TRP A 101 -20.73 12.28 1.08
C TRP A 101 -21.84 11.59 0.26
N ASP A 102 -21.56 10.41 -0.30
CA ASP A 102 -22.51 9.67 -1.14
C ASP A 102 -23.72 9.18 -0.34
N GLU A 103 -23.51 8.79 0.91
CA GLU A 103 -24.57 8.38 1.85
C GLU A 103 -25.32 9.57 2.47
N LYS A 104 -24.85 10.81 2.23
CA LYS A 104 -25.40 12.05 2.78
C LYS A 104 -25.41 12.07 4.32
N THR A 105 -24.38 11.48 4.92
CA THR A 105 -24.16 11.50 6.38
C THR A 105 -23.52 12.81 6.85
N VAL A 106 -22.89 13.54 5.92
CA VAL A 106 -22.24 14.84 6.14
C VAL A 106 -22.89 15.93 5.29
N THR A 107 -22.78 17.17 5.75
CA THR A 107 -23.17 18.35 4.94
C THR A 107 -22.11 18.69 3.91
N TYR A 108 -22.48 19.49 2.89
CA TYR A 108 -21.52 19.97 1.89
C TYR A 108 -20.33 20.72 2.50
N GLN A 109 -20.56 21.49 3.56
CA GLN A 109 -19.48 22.24 4.22
C GLN A 109 -18.54 21.30 4.99
N GLU A 110 -19.08 20.29 5.66
CA GLU A 110 -18.27 19.27 6.35
C GLU A 110 -17.45 18.47 5.32
N ALA A 111 -18.07 17.98 4.25
CA ALA A 111 -17.35 17.29 3.18
C ALA A 111 -16.20 18.14 2.59
N LYS A 112 -16.44 19.45 2.35
CA LYS A 112 -15.38 20.35 1.88
C LYS A 112 -14.22 20.48 2.86
N VAL A 113 -14.47 20.44 4.15
CA VAL A 113 -13.40 20.46 5.17
C VAL A 113 -12.62 19.15 5.10
N GLU A 114 -13.28 18.00 5.14
CA GLU A 114 -12.64 16.69 5.05
C GLU A 114 -11.80 16.56 3.78
N PHE A 115 -12.31 17.02 2.62
CA PHE A 115 -11.58 16.98 1.36
C PHE A 115 -10.34 17.90 1.34
N ARG A 116 -10.35 19.00 2.07
CA ARG A 116 -9.16 19.85 2.23
C ARG A 116 -8.14 19.24 3.18
N ASP A 117 -8.61 18.63 4.26
CA ASP A 117 -7.73 18.01 5.23
C ASP A 117 -6.90 16.88 4.59
N PHE A 118 -7.49 16.05 3.72
CA PHE A 118 -6.70 15.03 3.05
C PHE A 118 -5.86 15.55 1.86
N ILE A 119 -6.16 16.73 1.30
CA ILE A 119 -5.24 17.42 0.38
C ILE A 119 -3.97 17.85 1.15
N ASP A 120 -4.13 18.45 2.33
CA ASP A 120 -3.01 18.84 3.19
C ASP A 120 -2.18 17.61 3.61
N ASP A 121 -2.85 16.48 3.94
CA ASP A 121 -2.19 15.20 4.22
C ASP A 121 -1.40 14.68 3.00
N ALA A 122 -1.96 14.79 1.79
CA ALA A 122 -1.31 14.35 0.56
C ALA A 122 -0.11 15.25 0.21
N GLU A 123 -0.19 16.57 0.41
CA GLU A 123 0.94 17.50 0.23
C GLU A 123 2.09 17.18 1.19
N GLN A 124 1.77 16.88 2.44
CA GLN A 124 2.75 16.42 3.40
C GLN A 124 3.37 15.08 2.99
N PHE A 125 2.58 14.18 2.45
CA PHE A 125 3.04 12.88 1.98
C PHE A 125 4.00 13.01 0.79
N VAL A 126 3.75 13.93 -0.16
CA VAL A 126 4.71 14.28 -1.22
C VAL A 126 6.05 14.70 -0.64
N THR A 127 6.04 15.54 0.40
CA THR A 127 7.27 15.99 1.07
C THR A 127 8.00 14.81 1.72
N THR A 128 7.29 13.93 2.41
CA THR A 128 7.85 12.75 3.08
C THR A 128 8.52 11.81 2.09
N VAL A 129 7.87 11.48 0.97
CA VAL A 129 8.41 10.59 -0.06
C VAL A 129 9.59 11.24 -0.81
N SER A 130 9.65 12.56 -0.89
CA SER A 130 10.69 13.26 -1.66
C SER A 130 12.04 13.32 -0.96
N GLU A 131 12.09 13.26 0.36
CA GLU A 131 13.30 13.44 1.16
C GLU A 131 13.27 12.56 2.43
N PRO A 132 14.40 11.86 2.77
CA PRO A 132 15.75 12.03 2.21
C PRO A 132 16.05 11.25 0.93
N GLY A 133 15.28 10.23 0.57
CA GLY A 133 15.52 9.36 -0.57
C GLY A 133 16.64 8.31 -0.37
N PRO A 134 16.85 7.44 -1.36
CA PRO A 134 17.74 6.29 -1.26
C PRO A 134 19.22 6.69 -1.32
N PRO A 135 20.12 5.83 -0.79
CA PRO A 135 21.57 6.01 -0.95
C PRO A 135 21.99 6.00 -2.41
N ASN A 136 22.81 6.98 -2.80
CA ASN A 136 23.21 7.21 -4.19
C ASN A 136 24.02 6.05 -4.82
N GLU A 137 24.67 5.22 -4.02
CA GLU A 137 25.42 4.05 -4.47
C GLU A 137 24.53 2.94 -5.04
N PHE A 138 23.23 2.98 -4.79
CA PHE A 138 22.26 1.99 -5.29
C PHE A 138 21.42 2.59 -6.43
N ALA A 139 21.96 2.63 -7.63
CA ALA A 139 21.33 3.26 -8.78
C ALA A 139 19.92 2.73 -9.12
N ASN A 140 19.67 1.44 -8.87
CA ASN A 140 18.34 0.83 -9.02
C ASN A 140 17.32 1.40 -8.04
N LEU A 141 17.71 1.66 -6.79
CA LEU A 141 16.84 2.29 -5.81
C LEU A 141 16.54 3.75 -6.16
N VAL A 142 17.55 4.49 -6.63
CA VAL A 142 17.37 5.87 -7.09
C VAL A 142 16.32 5.94 -8.19
N THR A 143 16.40 5.05 -9.19
CA THR A 143 15.41 5.01 -10.27
C THR A 143 14.01 4.67 -9.76
N SER A 144 13.89 3.66 -8.91
CA SER A 144 12.59 3.27 -8.33
C SER A 144 12.00 4.35 -7.44
N HIS A 145 12.84 5.08 -6.71
CA HIS A 145 12.40 6.20 -5.88
C HIS A 145 11.87 7.39 -6.71
N GLU A 146 12.48 7.70 -7.85
CA GLU A 146 11.93 8.70 -8.77
C GLU A 146 10.55 8.29 -9.33
N GLU A 147 10.30 6.99 -9.51
CA GLU A 147 8.97 6.49 -9.85
C GLU A 147 7.98 6.68 -8.69
N LEU A 148 8.40 6.41 -7.43
CA LEU A 148 7.58 6.67 -6.24
C LEU A 148 7.24 8.16 -6.11
N LYS A 149 8.21 9.06 -6.32
CA LYS A 149 7.98 10.51 -6.34
C LYS A 149 6.97 10.93 -7.41
N THR A 150 7.02 10.31 -8.57
CA THR A 150 6.04 10.57 -9.64
C THR A 150 4.65 10.15 -9.21
N LEU A 151 4.51 8.94 -8.64
CA LEU A 151 3.22 8.39 -8.21
C LEU A 151 2.61 9.20 -7.05
N VAL A 152 3.41 9.61 -6.06
CA VAL A 152 2.88 10.42 -4.95
C VAL A 152 2.41 11.80 -5.40
N ASN A 153 3.04 12.39 -6.43
CA ASN A 153 2.54 13.64 -7.02
C ASN A 153 1.22 13.43 -7.75
N LEU A 154 1.02 12.31 -8.45
CA LEU A 154 -0.27 11.97 -9.07
C LEU A 154 -1.36 11.79 -7.99
N ILE A 155 -1.06 11.08 -6.91
CA ILE A 155 -1.97 10.92 -5.77
C ILE A 155 -2.39 12.30 -5.22
N TYR A 156 -1.45 13.24 -5.06
CA TYR A 156 -1.76 14.60 -4.62
C TYR A 156 -2.66 15.34 -5.64
N GLU A 157 -2.35 15.28 -6.93
CA GLU A 157 -3.16 15.91 -7.98
C GLU A 157 -4.59 15.34 -7.98
N ASP A 158 -4.75 14.03 -7.81
CA ASP A 158 -6.05 13.38 -7.74
C ASP A 158 -6.87 13.84 -6.51
N THR A 159 -6.22 14.09 -5.36
CA THR A 159 -6.93 14.66 -4.19
C THR A 159 -7.45 16.07 -4.46
N VAL A 160 -6.71 16.88 -5.21
CA VAL A 160 -7.16 18.21 -5.65
C VAL A 160 -8.33 18.11 -6.60
N GLU A 161 -8.29 17.17 -7.55
CA GLU A 161 -9.40 16.91 -8.50
C GLU A 161 -10.65 16.36 -7.79
N LEU A 162 -10.50 15.59 -6.71
CA LEU A 162 -11.62 15.14 -5.88
C LEU A 162 -12.38 16.32 -5.27
N LEU A 163 -11.68 17.31 -4.72
CA LEU A 163 -12.31 18.53 -4.21
C LEU A 163 -12.97 19.35 -5.34
N ALA A 164 -12.29 19.49 -6.49
CA ALA A 164 -12.84 20.17 -7.64
C ALA A 164 -14.14 19.48 -8.13
N GLY A 165 -14.16 18.15 -8.15
CA GLY A 165 -15.34 17.36 -8.47
C GLY A 165 -16.47 17.49 -7.43
N LEU A 166 -16.15 17.64 -6.13
CA LEU A 166 -17.14 17.93 -5.09
C LEU A 166 -17.76 19.33 -5.28
N GLU A 167 -16.96 20.31 -5.71
CA GLU A 167 -17.40 21.69 -5.96
C GLU A 167 -18.06 21.88 -7.34
N SER A 168 -17.95 20.90 -8.22
CA SER A 168 -18.54 20.92 -9.56
C SER A 168 -20.06 20.93 -9.50
N SER A 169 -20.67 21.53 -10.53
CA SER A 169 -22.12 21.53 -10.72
C SER A 169 -22.62 20.32 -11.54
N ASP A 170 -21.75 19.38 -11.85
CA ASP A 170 -22.10 18.16 -12.56
C ASP A 170 -22.85 17.13 -11.67
N THR A 171 -23.17 15.97 -12.22
CA THR A 171 -23.85 14.88 -11.51
C THR A 171 -22.92 14.04 -10.64
N GLY A 172 -21.69 14.50 -10.37
CA GLY A 172 -20.66 13.78 -9.60
C GLY A 172 -19.72 12.95 -10.49
N GLU A 173 -19.79 13.08 -11.81
CA GLU A 173 -18.95 12.33 -12.76
C GLU A 173 -17.48 12.70 -12.61
N GLN A 174 -17.18 14.00 -12.44
CA GLN A 174 -15.80 14.47 -12.24
C GLN A 174 -15.20 13.89 -10.95
N ARG A 175 -15.95 13.93 -9.84
CA ARG A 175 -15.48 13.37 -8.57
C ARG A 175 -15.28 11.85 -8.64
N ALA A 176 -16.19 11.14 -9.31
CA ALA A 176 -16.05 9.68 -9.50
C ALA A 176 -14.80 9.33 -10.33
N ALA A 177 -14.54 10.09 -11.41
CA ALA A 177 -13.34 9.89 -12.23
C ALA A 177 -12.03 10.18 -11.44
N ALA A 178 -12.03 11.24 -10.61
CA ALA A 178 -10.90 11.56 -9.74
C ALA A 178 -10.69 10.48 -8.67
N LEU A 179 -11.75 9.90 -8.10
CA LEU A 179 -11.65 8.79 -7.14
C LEU A 179 -11.07 7.52 -7.79
N ASP A 180 -11.48 7.21 -9.00
CA ASP A 180 -10.93 6.07 -9.76
C ASP A 180 -9.44 6.29 -10.09
N ALA A 181 -9.03 7.52 -10.43
CA ALA A 181 -7.63 7.88 -10.66
C ALA A 181 -6.81 7.76 -9.38
N PHE A 182 -7.28 8.35 -8.29
CA PHE A 182 -6.66 8.26 -6.97
C PHE A 182 -6.42 6.80 -6.53
N ASN A 183 -7.44 5.96 -6.61
CA ASN A 183 -7.31 4.54 -6.21
C ASN A 183 -6.29 3.81 -7.08
N ARG A 184 -6.29 4.05 -8.39
CA ARG A 184 -5.31 3.45 -9.32
C ARG A 184 -3.89 3.86 -8.97
N ASP A 185 -3.65 5.15 -8.75
CA ASP A 185 -2.31 5.68 -8.54
C ASP A 185 -1.78 5.34 -7.14
N LEU A 186 -2.68 5.26 -6.15
CA LEU A 186 -2.39 4.71 -4.83
C LEU A 186 -1.98 3.23 -4.89
N ASP A 187 -2.71 2.40 -5.62
CA ASP A 187 -2.38 0.99 -5.82
C ASP A 187 -1.04 0.82 -6.52
N LEU A 188 -0.74 1.65 -7.53
CA LEU A 188 0.55 1.63 -8.22
C LEU A 188 1.70 2.00 -7.28
N PHE A 189 1.52 3.00 -6.41
CA PHE A 189 2.50 3.39 -5.41
C PHE A 189 2.78 2.25 -4.41
N ILE A 190 1.75 1.64 -3.85
CA ILE A 190 1.86 0.52 -2.91
C ILE A 190 2.57 -0.67 -3.56
N ASN A 191 2.15 -1.05 -4.78
CA ASN A 191 2.75 -2.15 -5.52
C ASN A 191 4.22 -1.89 -5.84
N LYS A 192 4.59 -0.64 -6.15
CA LYS A 192 5.99 -0.27 -6.41
C LYS A 192 6.87 -0.45 -5.18
N ILE A 193 6.40 -0.09 -4.00
CA ILE A 193 7.11 -0.36 -2.74
C ILE A 193 7.27 -1.87 -2.53
N GLU A 194 6.21 -2.65 -2.75
CA GLU A 194 6.27 -4.12 -2.63
C GLU A 194 7.29 -4.75 -3.58
N GLU A 195 7.39 -4.26 -4.82
CA GLU A 195 8.40 -4.69 -5.79
C GLU A 195 9.83 -4.40 -5.29
N ILE A 196 10.07 -3.20 -4.75
CA ILE A 196 11.39 -2.80 -4.23
C ILE A 196 11.78 -3.71 -3.05
N VAL A 197 10.88 -3.91 -2.10
CA VAL A 197 11.12 -4.75 -0.91
C VAL A 197 11.33 -6.21 -1.31
N ALA A 198 10.52 -6.74 -2.23
CA ALA A 198 10.65 -8.12 -2.71
C ALA A 198 11.98 -8.35 -3.45
N ALA A 199 12.42 -7.40 -4.26
CA ALA A 199 13.73 -7.48 -4.95
C ALA A 199 14.90 -7.51 -3.96
N ALA A 200 14.83 -6.75 -2.88
CA ALA A 200 15.84 -6.72 -1.82
C ALA A 200 15.95 -8.04 -1.04
N THR A 201 14.83 -8.71 -0.82
CA THR A 201 14.79 -9.98 -0.05
C THR A 201 15.14 -11.21 -0.88
N SER A 202 15.20 -11.07 -2.21
CA SER A 202 15.48 -12.17 -3.15
C SER A 202 16.95 -12.26 -3.57
N SER A 203 17.80 -11.32 -3.11
CA SER A 203 19.25 -11.22 -3.45
C SER A 203 20.13 -11.84 -2.37
#